data_4e3c698a8592970033a2b3968a197b77
#
_entry.id   4e3c698a8592970033a2b3968a197b77
#
_cell.length_a   1.000
_cell.length_b   1.000
_cell.length_c   1.000
_cell.angle_alpha   90.00
_cell.angle_beta   90.00
_cell.angle_gamma   90.00
#
_symmetry.space_group_name_H-M   'P 1'
#
loop_
_entity.id
_entity.type
_entity.pdbx_description
1 polymer ?
#
loop_
_entity_poly.entity_id
_entity_poly.type
_entity_poly.pdbx_seq_one_letter_code
_entity_poly.pdbx_strand_id
1 'polypeptide(L)'
;MTKILVDGGAAINIMPYAVYRKLGKGDQDLIKTDMMLKDFEGNVSPVKGAICVELTIGSKTLPTTFFVISGKGAYNLLLGRDWIHANCCIPSTMHQCLVQWVGDKIEIVPGDSSYVIASAEADTYERTRCISGKICEKDFLKVADYEIPPIQAVGSDEVF
;
A
#
# COMPACT_ATOMS: atom_id res chain seq x y z
N MET A 1 -3.14 -4.09 13.83
CA MET A 1 -3.49 -5.04 12.76
C MET A 1 -2.22 -5.33 11.98
N THR A 2 -1.91 -6.59 11.73
CA THR A 2 -0.71 -7.03 10.99
C THR A 2 -1.12 -7.55 9.62
N LYS A 3 -0.16 -7.77 8.72
CA LYS A 3 -0.38 -8.32 7.36
C LYS A 3 -1.17 -7.37 6.44
N ILE A 4 -0.69 -6.16 6.30
CA ILE A 4 -1.18 -5.21 5.31
C ILE A 4 -0.25 -5.30 4.10
N LEU A 5 -0.81 -5.56 2.92
CA LEU A 5 -0.08 -5.56 1.66
C LEU A 5 -0.25 -4.19 0.98
N VAL A 6 0.85 -3.56 0.61
CA VAL A 6 0.85 -2.36 -0.24
C VAL A 6 1.18 -2.80 -1.66
N ASP A 7 0.24 -2.60 -2.59
CA ASP A 7 0.33 -3.12 -3.96
C ASP A 7 0.10 -2.01 -4.99
N GLY A 8 1.16 -1.57 -5.63
CA GLY A 8 1.11 -0.58 -6.70
C GLY A 8 0.44 -1.08 -8.00
N GLY A 9 0.20 -2.38 -8.13
CA GLY A 9 -0.56 -2.98 -9.24
C GLY A 9 -2.07 -2.91 -9.06
N ALA A 10 -2.54 -2.86 -7.81
CA ALA A 10 -3.97 -2.75 -7.50
C ALA A 10 -4.46 -1.31 -7.62
N ALA A 11 -5.62 -1.11 -8.24
CA ALA A 11 -6.22 0.23 -8.38
C ALA A 11 -6.85 0.73 -7.08
N ILE A 12 -7.47 -0.16 -6.31
CA ILE A 12 -8.33 0.13 -5.16
C ILE A 12 -7.83 -0.58 -3.90
N ASN A 13 -8.37 -0.17 -2.75
CA ASN A 13 -8.07 -0.81 -1.47
C ASN A 13 -9.10 -1.91 -1.20
N ILE A 14 -8.64 -3.06 -0.73
CA ILE A 14 -9.47 -4.25 -0.52
C ILE A 14 -9.40 -4.70 0.92
N MET A 15 -10.56 -5.05 1.48
CA MET A 15 -10.72 -5.65 2.80
C MET A 15 -11.50 -6.97 2.67
N PRO A 16 -10.92 -8.12 3.09
CA PRO A 16 -11.68 -9.36 3.19
C PRO A 16 -12.84 -9.23 4.19
N TYR A 17 -14.00 -9.79 3.86
CA TYR A 17 -15.18 -9.73 4.73
C TYR A 17 -14.93 -10.27 6.14
N ALA A 18 -14.07 -11.29 6.27
CA ALA A 18 -13.69 -11.82 7.59
C ALA A 18 -12.96 -10.78 8.47
N VAL A 19 -12.18 -9.88 7.85
CA VAL A 19 -11.51 -8.77 8.54
C VAL A 19 -12.52 -7.68 8.89
N TYR A 20 -13.41 -7.35 7.94
CA TYR A 20 -14.49 -6.41 8.17
C TYR A 20 -15.35 -6.79 9.38
N ARG A 21 -15.73 -8.07 9.51
CA ARG A 21 -16.51 -8.57 10.66
C ARG A 21 -15.78 -8.41 12.00
N LYS A 22 -14.45 -8.47 12.02
CA LYS A 22 -13.65 -8.23 13.22
C LYS A 22 -13.69 -6.78 13.71
N LEU A 23 -14.11 -5.84 12.87
CA LEU A 23 -14.34 -4.45 13.29
C LEU A 23 -15.66 -4.27 14.08
N GLY A 24 -16.42 -5.34 14.31
CA GLY A 24 -17.70 -5.29 15.01
C GLY A 24 -18.84 -4.69 14.20
N LYS A 25 -18.66 -4.57 12.87
CA LYS A 25 -19.63 -3.96 11.94
C LYS A 25 -20.51 -5.02 11.27
N GLY A 26 -21.71 -4.64 10.92
CA GLY A 26 -22.70 -5.47 10.23
C GLY A 26 -22.90 -5.07 8.77
N ASP A 27 -23.59 -5.91 8.01
CA ASP A 27 -23.81 -5.67 6.56
C ASP A 27 -24.57 -4.36 6.29
N GLN A 28 -25.35 -3.88 7.26
CA GLN A 28 -26.05 -2.59 7.20
C GLN A 28 -25.10 -1.38 7.24
N ASP A 29 -23.86 -1.54 7.69
CA ASP A 29 -22.87 -0.47 7.77
C ASP A 29 -22.05 -0.33 6.47
N LEU A 30 -22.28 -1.24 5.51
CA LEU A 30 -21.66 -1.18 4.20
C LEU A 30 -22.41 -0.22 3.28
N ILE A 31 -21.66 0.65 2.65
CA ILE A 31 -22.19 1.47 1.53
C ILE A 31 -22.37 0.54 0.33
N LYS A 32 -23.61 0.43 -0.14
CA LYS A 32 -23.92 -0.40 -1.32
C LYS A 32 -23.19 0.13 -2.56
N THR A 33 -22.69 -0.79 -3.37
CA THR A 33 -22.01 -0.49 -4.64
C THR A 33 -22.30 -1.60 -5.65
N ASP A 34 -22.43 -1.24 -6.90
CA ASP A 34 -22.56 -2.17 -8.03
C ASP A 34 -21.19 -2.53 -8.64
N MET A 35 -20.11 -2.17 -7.96
CA MET A 35 -18.76 -2.43 -8.43
C MET A 35 -18.47 -3.92 -8.49
N MET A 36 -17.85 -4.32 -9.59
CA MET A 36 -17.35 -5.66 -9.83
C MET A 36 -15.84 -5.61 -9.98
N LEU A 37 -15.13 -6.48 -9.28
CA LEU A 37 -13.68 -6.62 -9.42
C LEU A 37 -13.36 -7.68 -10.45
N LYS A 38 -12.45 -7.34 -11.36
CA LYS A 38 -11.85 -8.29 -12.30
C LYS A 38 -10.45 -8.63 -11.85
N ASP A 39 -10.13 -9.93 -11.81
CA ASP A 39 -8.74 -10.39 -11.66
C ASP A 39 -8.03 -10.44 -13.04
N PHE A 40 -6.75 -10.84 -13.03
CA PHE A 40 -5.95 -10.93 -14.25
C PHE A 40 -6.45 -12.02 -15.21
N GLU A 41 -7.14 -13.03 -14.70
CA GLU A 41 -7.73 -14.12 -15.50
C GLU A 41 -9.07 -13.70 -16.10
N GLY A 42 -9.60 -12.54 -15.70
CA GLY A 42 -10.89 -12.03 -16.16
C GLY A 42 -12.09 -12.51 -15.33
N ASN A 43 -11.86 -13.25 -14.24
CA ASN A 43 -12.91 -13.65 -13.33
C ASN A 43 -13.49 -12.42 -12.64
N VAL A 44 -14.80 -12.36 -12.55
CA VAL A 44 -15.52 -11.23 -11.96
C VAL A 44 -16.02 -11.62 -10.57
N SER A 45 -15.65 -10.84 -9.57
CA SER A 45 -16.09 -11.01 -8.18
C SER A 45 -16.92 -9.82 -7.73
N PRO A 46 -18.13 -10.03 -7.22
CA PRO A 46 -18.94 -8.93 -6.69
C PRO A 46 -18.35 -8.39 -5.39
N VAL A 47 -18.38 -7.08 -5.27
CA VAL A 47 -18.07 -6.37 -4.02
C VAL A 47 -19.31 -6.41 -3.12
N LYS A 48 -19.12 -6.72 -1.83
CA LYS A 48 -20.23 -6.69 -0.85
C LYS A 48 -20.70 -5.27 -0.52
N GLY A 49 -19.79 -4.32 -0.64
CA GLY A 49 -20.00 -2.92 -0.34
C GLY A 49 -18.68 -2.22 -0.04
N ALA A 50 -18.76 -0.94 0.24
CA ALA A 50 -17.62 -0.12 0.59
C ALA A 50 -17.74 0.39 2.03
N ILE A 51 -16.60 0.62 2.67
CA ILE A 51 -16.51 1.24 3.98
C ILE A 51 -15.33 2.20 4.04
N CYS A 52 -15.54 3.36 4.66
CA CYS A 52 -14.48 4.28 5.01
C CYS A 52 -14.10 4.09 6.48
N VAL A 53 -12.81 3.92 6.75
CA VAL A 53 -12.24 3.81 8.10
C VAL A 53 -10.99 4.66 8.19
N GLU A 54 -10.68 5.14 9.38
CA GLU A 54 -9.39 5.77 9.64
C GLU A 54 -8.29 4.70 9.72
N LEU A 55 -7.31 4.81 8.84
CA LEU A 55 -6.18 3.91 8.79
C LEU A 55 -4.92 4.66 9.20
N THR A 56 -4.24 4.12 10.22
CA THR A 56 -2.94 4.63 10.68
C THR A 56 -1.82 3.72 10.18
N ILE A 57 -0.89 4.27 9.43
CA ILE A 57 0.35 3.61 8.99
C ILE A 57 1.52 4.49 9.43
N GLY A 58 2.44 3.92 10.21
CA GLY A 58 3.45 4.73 10.90
C GLY A 58 2.78 5.75 11.82
N SER A 59 3.16 7.01 11.70
CA SER A 59 2.57 8.12 12.46
C SER A 59 1.43 8.85 11.73
N LYS A 60 1.10 8.45 10.48
CA LYS A 60 0.12 9.12 9.64
C LYS A 60 -1.22 8.40 9.63
N THR A 61 -2.31 9.12 9.88
CA THR A 61 -3.69 8.62 9.84
C THR A 61 -4.45 9.27 8.70
N LEU A 62 -5.09 8.45 7.87
CA LEU A 62 -5.92 8.91 6.75
C LEU A 62 -7.25 8.17 6.70
N PRO A 63 -8.35 8.87 6.38
CA PRO A 63 -9.61 8.21 6.02
C PRO A 63 -9.37 7.41 4.73
N THR A 64 -9.65 6.11 4.79
CA THR A 64 -9.35 5.17 3.71
C THR A 64 -10.60 4.38 3.38
N THR A 65 -11.00 4.42 2.12
CA THR A 65 -12.13 3.64 1.63
C THR A 65 -11.65 2.25 1.21
N PHE A 66 -12.30 1.23 1.73
CA PHE A 66 -12.07 -0.17 1.38
C PHE A 66 -13.28 -0.77 0.70
N PHE A 67 -13.04 -1.54 -0.34
CA PHE A 67 -14.04 -2.39 -0.96
C PHE A 67 -14.00 -3.77 -0.31
N VAL A 68 -15.12 -4.20 0.26
CA VAL A 68 -15.24 -5.43 1.02
C VAL A 68 -15.59 -6.58 0.09
N ILE A 69 -14.78 -7.63 0.07
CA ILE A 69 -14.95 -8.80 -0.80
C ILE A 69 -15.15 -10.09 -0.03
N SER A 70 -15.89 -11.03 -0.64
CA SER A 70 -16.06 -12.39 -0.15
C SER A 70 -14.83 -13.23 -0.51
N GLY A 71 -13.75 -13.13 0.25
CA GLY A 71 -12.55 -13.91 -0.02
C GLY A 71 -11.71 -14.11 1.23
N LYS A 72 -10.89 -15.17 1.22
CA LYS A 72 -9.83 -15.38 2.21
C LYS A 72 -8.52 -15.03 1.51
N GLY A 73 -7.99 -13.85 1.79
CA GLY A 73 -6.66 -13.48 1.32
C GLY A 73 -5.57 -13.94 2.29
N ALA A 74 -4.34 -14.00 1.82
CA ALA A 74 -3.17 -14.21 2.66
C ALA A 74 -2.87 -13.00 3.55
N TYR A 75 -3.49 -11.86 3.29
CA TYR A 75 -3.34 -10.58 4.00
C TYR A 75 -4.68 -10.09 4.57
N ASN A 76 -4.60 -9.23 5.57
CA ASN A 76 -5.77 -8.65 6.22
C ASN A 76 -6.32 -7.44 5.45
N LEU A 77 -5.45 -6.65 4.85
CA LEU A 77 -5.80 -5.50 4.02
C LEU A 77 -4.88 -5.45 2.80
N LEU A 78 -5.41 -4.96 1.69
CA LEU A 78 -4.62 -4.56 0.52
C LEU A 78 -4.82 -3.08 0.29
N LEU A 79 -3.72 -2.34 0.20
CA LEU A 79 -3.69 -0.91 -0.11
C LEU A 79 -3.21 -0.74 -1.54
N GLY A 80 -4.10 -0.27 -2.38
CA GLY A 80 -3.83 -0.01 -3.79
C GLY A 80 -3.36 1.42 -4.06
N ARG A 81 -3.30 1.77 -5.34
CA ARG A 81 -2.87 3.10 -5.80
C ARG A 81 -3.72 4.23 -5.24
N ASP A 82 -5.00 3.98 -5.01
CA ASP A 82 -5.91 4.97 -4.39
C ASP A 82 -5.35 5.45 -3.04
N TRP A 83 -4.96 4.53 -2.16
CA TRP A 83 -4.35 4.88 -0.89
C TRP A 83 -2.92 5.41 -1.05
N ILE A 84 -2.10 4.82 -1.93
CA ILE A 84 -0.71 5.23 -2.17
C ILE A 84 -0.67 6.71 -2.59
N HIS A 85 -1.55 7.11 -3.51
CA HIS A 85 -1.64 8.49 -3.99
C HIS A 85 -2.20 9.43 -2.91
N ALA A 86 -3.27 9.04 -2.22
CA ALA A 86 -3.84 9.85 -1.14
C ALA A 86 -2.86 10.06 0.01
N ASN A 87 -2.02 9.06 0.29
CA ASN A 87 -0.98 9.15 1.31
C ASN A 87 0.27 9.90 0.84
N CYS A 88 0.41 10.15 -0.46
CA CYS A 88 1.63 10.74 -1.06
C CYS A 88 2.88 9.96 -0.61
N CYS A 89 2.88 8.64 -0.78
CA CYS A 89 3.96 7.79 -0.31
C CYS A 89 4.61 6.99 -1.43
N ILE A 90 5.81 6.49 -1.17
CA ILE A 90 6.60 5.69 -2.10
C ILE A 90 6.78 4.29 -1.49
N PRO A 91 6.07 3.27 -1.98
CA PRO A 91 6.37 1.90 -1.61
C PRO A 91 7.64 1.42 -2.32
N SER A 92 8.59 0.91 -1.55
CA SER A 92 9.82 0.32 -2.09
C SER A 92 9.84 -1.18 -1.81
N THR A 93 9.61 -1.96 -2.85
CA THR A 93 9.65 -3.43 -2.76
C THR A 93 11.07 -3.94 -2.55
N MET A 94 12.06 -3.29 -3.14
CA MET A 94 13.47 -3.63 -2.99
C MET A 94 13.95 -3.41 -1.55
N HIS A 95 13.57 -2.30 -0.93
CA HIS A 95 14.01 -1.94 0.42
C HIS A 95 13.05 -2.42 1.51
N GLN A 96 11.95 -3.09 1.13
CA GLN A 96 10.92 -3.58 2.04
C GLN A 96 10.45 -2.51 3.02
N CYS A 97 10.16 -1.32 2.51
CA CYS A 97 9.70 -0.20 3.30
C CYS A 97 8.72 0.69 2.54
N LEU A 98 8.03 1.52 3.28
CA LEU A 98 7.21 2.60 2.77
C LEU A 98 7.83 3.92 3.21
N VAL A 99 8.07 4.82 2.26
CA VAL A 99 8.53 6.19 2.53
C VAL A 99 7.34 7.12 2.41
N GLN A 100 7.02 7.86 3.47
CA GLN A 100 5.91 8.79 3.50
C GLN A 100 6.29 10.12 4.11
N TRP A 101 5.55 11.18 3.76
CA TRP A 101 5.72 12.50 4.32
C TRP A 101 4.71 12.73 5.45
N VAL A 102 5.21 13.23 6.58
CA VAL A 102 4.42 13.63 7.74
C VAL A 102 4.75 15.10 8.02
N GLY A 103 3.92 16.02 7.48
CA GLY A 103 4.29 17.41 7.36
C GLY A 103 5.53 17.56 6.49
N ASP A 104 6.56 18.26 7.00
CA ASP A 104 7.82 18.50 6.30
C ASP A 104 8.89 17.41 6.56
N LYS A 105 8.52 16.33 7.25
CA LYS A 105 9.44 15.26 7.61
C LYS A 105 9.16 13.99 6.80
N ILE A 106 10.23 13.27 6.50
CA ILE A 106 10.15 11.94 5.90
C ILE A 106 10.10 10.91 7.03
N GLU A 107 9.15 10.00 6.94
CA GLU A 107 9.05 8.83 7.79
C GLU A 107 9.25 7.57 6.94
N ILE A 108 10.10 6.66 7.40
CA ILE A 108 10.29 5.35 6.80
C ILE A 108 9.60 4.33 7.67
N VAL A 109 8.59 3.66 7.12
CA VAL A 109 7.87 2.57 7.79
C VAL A 109 8.44 1.25 7.25
N PRO A 110 9.16 0.48 8.05
CA PRO A 110 9.73 -0.79 7.60
C PRO A 110 8.63 -1.83 7.35
N GLY A 111 8.84 -2.67 6.36
CA GLY A 111 8.03 -3.85 6.12
C GLY A 111 8.27 -4.93 7.18
N ASP A 112 7.37 -5.89 7.24
CA ASP A 112 7.51 -7.05 8.12
C ASP A 112 8.49 -8.05 7.50
N SER A 113 9.70 -8.12 8.03
CA SER A 113 10.76 -9.01 7.58
C SER A 113 10.47 -10.50 7.83
N SER A 114 9.48 -10.82 8.67
CA SER A 114 9.06 -12.21 8.90
C SER A 114 8.25 -12.80 7.74
N TYR A 115 7.80 -11.95 6.81
CA TYR A 115 7.09 -12.34 5.60
C TYR A 115 8.06 -12.45 4.41
N VAL A 116 8.80 -13.52 4.37
CA VAL A 116 9.38 -13.99 3.12
C VAL A 116 8.22 -14.58 2.31
N ILE A 117 7.87 -13.94 1.20
CA ILE A 117 6.93 -14.55 0.25
C ILE A 117 7.58 -15.83 -0.25
N ALA A 118 7.05 -16.97 0.17
CA ALA A 118 7.58 -18.30 -0.13
C ALA A 118 7.45 -18.71 -1.62
N SER A 119 7.28 -17.75 -2.52
CA SER A 119 7.16 -17.98 -3.96
C SER A 119 8.43 -17.66 -4.73
N ALA A 120 9.48 -17.15 -4.08
CA ALA A 120 10.80 -17.07 -4.72
C ALA A 120 11.47 -18.43 -4.60
N GLU A 121 11.79 -19.05 -5.72
CA GLU A 121 12.63 -20.25 -5.76
C GLU A 121 13.93 -20.02 -4.98
N ALA A 122 14.46 -21.05 -4.34
CA ALA A 122 15.63 -20.97 -3.43
C ALA A 122 16.82 -20.23 -4.06
N ASP A 123 17.02 -20.36 -5.37
CA ASP A 123 18.09 -19.68 -6.12
C ASP A 123 17.93 -18.16 -6.15
N THR A 124 16.72 -17.64 -6.10
CA THR A 124 16.45 -16.19 -6.05
C THR A 124 16.77 -15.64 -4.67
N TYR A 125 16.58 -16.44 -3.62
CA TYR A 125 16.89 -16.06 -2.24
C TYR A 125 18.38 -15.87 -2.01
N GLU A 126 19.21 -16.74 -2.57
CA GLU A 126 20.68 -16.61 -2.48
C GLU A 126 21.20 -15.37 -3.23
N ARG A 127 20.65 -15.07 -4.41
CA ARG A 127 21.00 -13.86 -5.16
C ARG A 127 20.61 -12.58 -4.43
N THR A 128 19.44 -12.56 -3.83
CA THR A 128 18.98 -11.40 -3.04
C THR A 128 19.84 -11.20 -1.79
N ARG A 129 20.30 -12.30 -1.16
CA ARG A 129 21.19 -12.25 0.00
C ARG A 129 22.59 -11.71 -0.37
N CYS A 130 23.07 -11.97 -1.59
CA CYS A 130 24.33 -11.41 -2.08
C CYS A 130 24.24 -9.90 -2.36
N ILE A 131 23.06 -9.39 -2.70
CA ILE A 131 22.82 -7.96 -2.94
C ILE A 131 22.59 -7.22 -1.62
N SER A 132 21.96 -7.84 -0.62
CA SER A 132 21.71 -7.23 0.69
C SER A 132 22.99 -7.08 1.55
N GLY A 133 24.07 -7.68 1.12
CA GLY A 133 25.32 -7.70 1.89
C GLY A 133 26.05 -6.37 2.02
N LYS A 134 25.71 -5.31 1.29
CA LYS A 134 26.41 -4.01 1.34
C LYS A 134 25.65 -2.81 0.77
N ILE A 135 24.38 -2.68 1.03
CA ILE A 135 23.78 -1.34 0.93
C ILE A 135 23.95 -0.71 2.30
N CYS A 136 25.07 -0.01 2.44
CA CYS A 136 25.47 0.66 3.67
C CYS A 136 24.48 1.77 3.94
N GLU A 137 24.08 1.97 5.23
CA GLU A 137 23.33 3.15 5.70
C GLU A 137 23.91 4.48 5.19
N LYS A 138 25.18 4.49 4.81
CA LYS A 138 25.86 5.66 4.22
C LYS A 138 25.36 6.03 2.81
N ASP A 139 24.79 5.12 2.06
CA ASP A 139 24.29 5.43 0.72
C ASP A 139 22.86 5.99 0.76
N PHE A 140 22.11 5.72 1.83
CA PHE A 140 20.82 6.36 2.09
C PHE A 140 20.97 7.84 2.50
N LEU A 141 22.05 8.20 3.18
CA LEU A 141 22.32 9.58 3.58
C LEU A 141 22.76 10.47 2.41
N LYS A 142 23.30 9.87 1.31
CA LYS A 142 23.68 10.64 0.12
C LYS A 142 22.51 11.11 -0.73
N VAL A 143 21.35 10.49 -0.61
CA VAL A 143 20.12 10.95 -1.29
C VAL A 143 19.56 12.22 -0.63
N ALA A 144 19.90 12.47 0.63
CA ALA A 144 19.49 13.70 1.35
C ALA A 144 20.23 14.96 0.88
N ASP A 145 21.37 14.82 0.17
CA ASP A 145 22.14 15.95 -0.38
C ASP A 145 21.68 16.34 -1.80
N TYR A 146 20.69 15.68 -2.37
CA TYR A 146 20.04 16.14 -3.59
C TYR A 146 19.08 17.26 -3.21
N GLU A 147 19.48 18.51 -3.46
CA GLU A 147 18.56 19.63 -3.50
C GLU A 147 17.51 19.33 -4.57
N ILE A 148 16.32 18.97 -4.11
CA ILE A 148 15.17 18.84 -5.01
C ILE A 148 14.94 20.24 -5.57
N PRO A 149 15.12 20.47 -6.89
CA PRO A 149 14.86 21.78 -7.45
C PRO A 149 13.41 22.17 -7.10
N PRO A 150 13.14 23.41 -6.71
CA PRO A 150 11.80 23.83 -6.37
C PRO A 150 10.89 23.49 -7.54
N ILE A 151 9.80 22.75 -7.25
CA ILE A 151 8.76 22.46 -8.22
C ILE A 151 8.18 23.81 -8.61
N GLN A 152 8.53 24.31 -9.81
CA GLN A 152 7.87 25.47 -10.35
C GLN A 152 6.42 25.06 -10.58
N ALA A 153 5.52 25.70 -9.83
CA ALA A 153 4.10 25.59 -10.10
C ALA A 153 3.90 26.06 -11.55
N VAL A 154 3.52 25.13 -12.42
CA VAL A 154 3.07 25.47 -13.77
C VAL A 154 1.84 26.33 -13.56
N GLY A 155 1.93 27.61 -13.98
CA GLY A 155 0.84 28.56 -13.84
C GLY A 155 -0.43 28.01 -14.47
N SER A 156 -1.55 28.29 -13.85
CA SER A 156 -2.89 27.79 -14.18
C SER A 156 -3.47 28.33 -15.52
N ASP A 157 -2.67 28.83 -16.44
CA ASP A 157 -3.13 29.58 -17.61
C ASP A 157 -2.91 28.86 -18.96
N GLU A 158 -2.55 27.60 -18.98
CA GLU A 158 -2.54 26.81 -20.23
C GLU A 158 -3.39 25.55 -20.09
N VAL A 159 -4.72 25.74 -20.20
CA VAL A 159 -5.65 24.64 -20.51
C VAL A 159 -5.93 24.71 -22.01
N PHE A 160 -5.40 23.73 -22.75
CA PHE A 160 -5.89 23.38 -24.09
C PHE A 160 -6.86 22.22 -23.97
#